data_eac34f051c46063bbb464a4066b05a4d
#
_entry.id   eac34f051c46063bbb464a4066b05a4d
#
_cell.length_a   1.000
_cell.length_b   1.000
_cell.length_c   1.000
_cell.angle_alpha   90.00
_cell.angle_beta   90.00
_cell.angle_gamma   90.00
#
_symmetry.space_group_name_H-M   'P 1'
#
loop_
_entity.id
_entity.type
_entity.pdbx_description
1 polymer ?
#
loop_
_entity_poly.entity_id
_entity_poly.type
_entity_poly.pdbx_seq_one_letter_code
_entity_poly.pdbx_strand_id
1 'polypeptide(L)'
;MDAATAIRHHYDVGNSFFGLWLDSSLTYSCAIRGGTDDTLEAAQERKLGFHLDAVRAEGARSVLDIGCGWGATLKRLSASGVERSVGLTLSDEQAAYVRSREYRGVDVRIENWLDYEPDALFDGIISIGAFEHFATPGNSIAEKIGVYHHFFSKCRSWLHDDGLMSLQTIAYANMSRESANQFVQHDIFPNADLPTRRSQPPRKGSSRSSRSTTGVSTTRGHAKSGRADSVDTAPKPSISSAPT
;
A
#
# COMPACT_ATOMS: atom_id res chain seq x y z
N MET A 1 19.89 3.98 14.03
CA MET A 1 19.39 2.72 13.40
C MET A 1 18.85 3.11 12.04
N ASP A 2 19.28 2.47 10.97
CA ASP A 2 18.70 2.74 9.64
C ASP A 2 17.28 2.19 9.54
N ALA A 3 16.51 2.63 8.51
CA ALA A 3 15.11 2.26 8.37
C ALA A 3 14.92 0.73 8.16
N ALA A 4 15.84 0.07 7.45
CA ALA A 4 15.77 -1.37 7.20
C ALA A 4 15.95 -2.17 8.50
N THR A 5 16.90 -1.78 9.34
CA THR A 5 17.14 -2.39 10.66
C THR A 5 15.93 -2.20 11.58
N ALA A 6 15.31 -1.01 11.57
CA ALA A 6 14.12 -0.76 12.40
C ALA A 6 12.91 -1.57 11.95
N ILE A 7 12.71 -1.72 10.64
CA ILE A 7 11.64 -2.54 10.06
C ILE A 7 11.86 -4.01 10.46
N ARG A 8 13.08 -4.55 10.31
CA ARG A 8 13.40 -5.90 10.76
C ARG A 8 13.07 -6.08 12.24
N HIS A 9 13.58 -5.20 13.10
CA HIS A 9 13.34 -5.31 14.55
C HIS A 9 11.84 -5.29 14.89
N HIS A 10 11.04 -4.51 14.19
CA HIS A 10 9.59 -4.44 14.42
C HIS A 10 8.87 -5.73 13.99
N TYR A 11 9.19 -6.28 12.82
CA TYR A 11 8.47 -7.42 12.27
C TYR A 11 9.04 -8.78 12.72
N ASP A 12 10.29 -8.86 13.16
CA ASP A 12 10.93 -10.09 13.62
C ASP A 12 10.64 -10.42 15.10
N VAL A 13 9.67 -9.73 15.74
CA VAL A 13 9.12 -10.08 17.07
C VAL A 13 8.48 -11.47 17.07
N GLY A 14 8.11 -11.97 15.89
CA GLY A 14 7.63 -13.33 15.69
C GLY A 14 6.17 -13.41 15.22
N ASN A 15 5.92 -14.35 14.34
CA ASN A 15 4.61 -14.56 13.71
C ASN A 15 3.49 -14.85 14.72
N SER A 16 3.81 -15.51 15.85
CA SER A 16 2.86 -15.82 16.90
C SER A 16 2.29 -14.58 17.60
N PHE A 17 3.13 -13.55 17.79
CA PHE A 17 2.68 -12.29 18.37
C PHE A 17 1.65 -11.59 17.49
N PHE A 18 1.93 -11.45 16.19
CA PHE A 18 1.02 -10.82 15.24
C PHE A 18 -0.26 -11.63 15.05
N GLY A 19 -0.17 -12.96 15.12
CA GLY A 19 -1.33 -13.86 15.05
C GLY A 19 -2.33 -13.73 16.19
N LEU A 20 -1.97 -13.07 17.31
CA LEU A 20 -2.88 -12.86 18.44
C LEU A 20 -3.99 -11.81 18.14
N TRP A 21 -3.77 -10.90 17.21
CA TRP A 21 -4.66 -9.76 17.00
C TRP A 21 -4.92 -9.38 15.54
N LEU A 22 -4.11 -9.88 14.59
CA LEU A 22 -4.40 -9.75 13.17
C LEU A 22 -5.44 -10.78 12.73
N ASP A 23 -6.02 -10.54 11.55
CA ASP A 23 -6.85 -11.52 10.85
C ASP A 23 -6.04 -12.78 10.47
N SER A 24 -6.72 -13.84 10.06
CA SER A 24 -6.11 -15.12 9.70
C SER A 24 -5.10 -15.04 8.54
N SER A 25 -5.14 -13.98 7.74
CA SER A 25 -4.18 -13.71 6.66
C SER A 25 -2.95 -12.93 7.11
N LEU A 26 -2.88 -12.54 8.39
CA LEU A 26 -1.85 -11.69 8.98
C LEU A 26 -1.70 -10.35 8.23
N THR A 27 -2.79 -9.76 7.78
CA THR A 27 -2.74 -8.50 7.04
C THR A 27 -2.61 -7.31 7.99
N TYR A 28 -1.39 -6.78 8.11
CA TYR A 28 -1.08 -5.66 9.00
C TYR A 28 -1.23 -4.30 8.30
N SER A 29 -2.45 -3.99 7.88
CA SER A 29 -2.79 -2.70 7.25
C SER A 29 -4.28 -2.45 7.33
N CYS A 30 -4.71 -1.19 7.12
CA CYS A 30 -6.13 -0.82 7.21
C CYS A 30 -6.98 -1.61 6.22
N ALA A 31 -8.10 -2.15 6.72
CA ALA A 31 -9.09 -2.89 5.95
C ALA A 31 -10.14 -1.95 5.31
N ILE A 32 -10.85 -2.43 4.29
CA ILE A 32 -11.99 -1.73 3.69
C ILE A 32 -13.28 -2.35 4.22
N ARG A 33 -13.97 -1.64 5.13
CA ARG A 33 -15.25 -2.09 5.68
C ARG A 33 -16.40 -1.78 4.72
N GLY A 34 -17.30 -2.75 4.54
CA GLY A 34 -18.53 -2.59 3.74
C GLY A 34 -19.77 -2.25 4.58
N GLY A 35 -19.71 -2.51 5.89
CA GLY A 35 -20.79 -2.23 6.84
C GLY A 35 -20.35 -2.36 8.28
N THR A 36 -21.30 -2.18 9.22
CA THR A 36 -21.06 -2.25 10.67
C THR A 36 -20.75 -3.67 11.14
N ASP A 37 -21.31 -4.66 10.47
CA ASP A 37 -21.27 -6.07 10.87
C ASP A 37 -20.17 -6.88 10.13
N ASP A 38 -19.30 -6.19 9.39
CA ASP A 38 -18.15 -6.82 8.74
C ASP A 38 -17.17 -7.41 9.77
N THR A 39 -16.78 -8.66 9.55
CA THR A 39 -15.61 -9.21 10.25
C THR A 39 -14.33 -8.58 9.70
N LEU A 40 -13.24 -8.66 10.47
CA LEU A 40 -11.94 -8.18 10.02
C LEU A 40 -11.48 -8.92 8.76
N GLU A 41 -11.69 -10.23 8.71
CA GLU A 41 -11.39 -11.07 7.56
C GLU A 41 -12.12 -10.61 6.30
N ALA A 42 -13.43 -10.39 6.37
CA ALA A 42 -14.23 -9.92 5.24
C ALA A 42 -13.78 -8.55 4.74
N ALA A 43 -13.43 -7.66 5.67
CA ALA A 43 -12.94 -6.34 5.34
C ALA A 43 -11.53 -6.36 4.71
N GLN A 44 -10.63 -7.26 5.18
CA GLN A 44 -9.31 -7.47 4.59
C GLN A 44 -9.41 -8.12 3.21
N GLU A 45 -10.25 -9.14 3.05
CA GLU A 45 -10.50 -9.77 1.76
C GLU A 45 -10.99 -8.76 0.71
N ARG A 46 -11.90 -7.87 1.10
CA ARG A 46 -12.40 -6.79 0.22
C ARG A 46 -11.30 -5.84 -0.18
N LYS A 47 -10.42 -5.49 0.77
CA LYS A 47 -9.25 -4.64 0.48
C LYS A 47 -8.30 -5.32 -0.51
N LEU A 48 -7.96 -6.58 -0.28
CA LEU A 48 -7.08 -7.31 -1.18
C LEU A 48 -7.71 -7.42 -2.58
N GLY A 49 -9.00 -7.76 -2.68
CA GLY A 49 -9.75 -7.77 -3.94
C GLY A 49 -9.65 -6.42 -4.66
N PHE A 50 -9.89 -5.33 -3.96
CA PHE A 50 -9.76 -3.98 -4.53
C PHE A 50 -8.37 -3.74 -5.17
N HIS A 51 -7.29 -4.14 -4.51
CA HIS A 51 -5.94 -3.95 -5.04
C HIS A 51 -5.66 -4.85 -6.24
N LEU A 52 -6.12 -6.09 -6.22
CA LEU A 52 -6.01 -7.01 -7.35
C LEU A 52 -6.77 -6.48 -8.59
N ASP A 53 -8.00 -6.02 -8.39
CA ASP A 53 -8.82 -5.44 -9.45
C ASP A 53 -8.17 -4.18 -10.03
N ALA A 54 -7.59 -3.34 -9.16
CA ALA A 54 -6.94 -2.11 -9.55
C ALA A 54 -5.72 -2.31 -10.47
N VAL A 55 -5.01 -3.43 -10.33
CA VAL A 55 -3.90 -3.81 -11.21
C VAL A 55 -4.32 -4.83 -12.28
N ARG A 56 -5.61 -5.16 -12.39
CA ARG A 56 -6.13 -6.17 -13.32
C ARG A 56 -5.41 -7.51 -13.17
N ALA A 57 -5.24 -7.97 -11.94
CA ALA A 57 -4.52 -9.21 -11.65
C ALA A 57 -5.13 -10.43 -12.35
N GLU A 58 -6.46 -10.43 -12.57
CA GLU A 58 -7.10 -11.41 -13.43
C GLU A 58 -6.62 -11.21 -14.88
N GLY A 59 -5.90 -12.18 -15.41
CA GLY A 59 -5.27 -12.11 -16.73
C GLY A 59 -3.87 -11.50 -16.77
N ALA A 60 -3.35 -11.00 -15.65
CA ALA A 60 -1.95 -10.60 -15.56
C ALA A 60 -1.04 -11.83 -15.49
N ARG A 61 0.11 -11.76 -16.17
CA ARG A 61 1.15 -12.81 -16.09
C ARG A 61 2.08 -12.59 -14.91
N SER A 62 2.37 -11.32 -14.58
CA SER A 62 3.35 -10.98 -13.57
C SER A 62 2.94 -9.78 -12.72
N VAL A 63 3.08 -9.91 -11.39
CA VAL A 63 2.77 -8.85 -10.42
C VAL A 63 3.87 -8.75 -9.36
N LEU A 64 4.29 -7.53 -9.03
CA LEU A 64 5.22 -7.22 -7.94
C LEU A 64 4.44 -6.69 -6.73
N ASP A 65 4.72 -7.22 -5.53
CA ASP A 65 4.20 -6.74 -4.25
C ASP A 65 5.33 -6.14 -3.41
N ILE A 66 5.38 -4.82 -3.29
CA ILE A 66 6.43 -4.10 -2.57
C ILE A 66 6.01 -3.92 -1.11
N GLY A 67 6.72 -4.59 -0.20
CA GLY A 67 6.33 -4.70 1.20
C GLY A 67 5.27 -5.77 1.40
N CYS A 68 5.51 -6.97 0.92
CA CYS A 68 4.53 -8.06 0.85
C CYS A 68 4.06 -8.60 2.21
N GLY A 69 4.73 -8.25 3.31
CA GLY A 69 4.39 -8.72 4.64
C GLY A 69 4.35 -10.25 4.72
N TRP A 70 3.32 -10.80 5.35
CA TRP A 70 3.09 -12.25 5.43
C TRP A 70 2.43 -12.85 4.17
N GLY A 71 2.42 -12.11 3.06
CA GLY A 71 2.07 -12.62 1.74
C GLY A 71 0.58 -12.79 1.45
N ALA A 72 -0.29 -12.06 2.15
CA ALA A 72 -1.74 -12.13 1.88
C ALA A 72 -2.07 -11.78 0.42
N THR A 73 -1.44 -10.72 -0.13
CA THR A 73 -1.58 -10.34 -1.55
C THR A 73 -1.03 -11.45 -2.46
N LEU A 74 0.17 -11.97 -2.15
CA LEU A 74 0.82 -13.03 -2.95
C LEU A 74 -0.02 -14.32 -2.99
N LYS A 75 -0.63 -14.72 -1.86
CA LYS A 75 -1.59 -15.83 -1.79
C LYS A 75 -2.75 -15.62 -2.77
N ARG A 76 -3.33 -14.41 -2.79
CA ARG A 76 -4.45 -14.07 -3.65
C ARG A 76 -4.05 -14.04 -5.13
N LEU A 77 -2.88 -13.47 -5.46
CA LEU A 77 -2.34 -13.48 -6.81
C LEU A 77 -2.13 -14.90 -7.33
N SER A 78 -1.54 -15.78 -6.51
CA SER A 78 -1.38 -17.21 -6.83
C SER A 78 -2.73 -17.89 -7.07
N ALA A 79 -3.74 -17.63 -6.24
CA ALA A 79 -5.09 -18.18 -6.40
C ALA A 79 -5.83 -17.63 -7.61
N SER A 80 -5.53 -16.39 -8.05
CA SER A 80 -6.10 -15.78 -9.27
C SER A 80 -5.41 -16.24 -10.56
N GLY A 81 -4.41 -17.12 -10.47
CA GLY A 81 -3.74 -17.69 -11.64
C GLY A 81 -2.60 -16.84 -12.21
N VAL A 82 -2.13 -15.80 -11.49
CA VAL A 82 -0.94 -15.05 -11.89
C VAL A 82 0.26 -15.99 -11.95
N GLU A 83 0.96 -16.01 -13.08
CA GLU A 83 2.03 -16.97 -13.34
C GLU A 83 3.27 -16.70 -12.51
N ARG A 84 3.60 -15.40 -12.33
CA ARG A 84 4.78 -14.93 -11.59
C ARG A 84 4.38 -13.79 -10.66
N SER A 85 4.50 -14.02 -9.35
CA SER A 85 4.36 -12.99 -8.33
C SER A 85 5.65 -12.86 -7.55
N VAL A 86 6.20 -11.64 -7.48
CA VAL A 86 7.40 -11.36 -6.68
C VAL A 86 6.99 -10.51 -5.49
N GLY A 87 7.39 -10.93 -4.28
CA GLY A 87 7.19 -10.18 -3.05
C GLY A 87 8.52 -9.64 -2.52
N LEU A 88 8.59 -8.36 -2.22
CA LEU A 88 9.73 -7.77 -1.51
C LEU A 88 9.38 -7.56 -0.05
N THR A 89 10.27 -7.97 0.83
CA THR A 89 10.20 -7.68 2.27
C THR A 89 11.60 -7.46 2.82
N LEU A 90 11.70 -6.81 3.98
CA LEU A 90 12.96 -6.66 4.72
C LEU A 90 13.05 -7.59 5.93
N SER A 91 11.98 -8.34 6.25
CA SER A 91 11.90 -9.26 7.38
C SER A 91 12.20 -10.70 6.97
N ASP A 92 13.18 -11.31 7.64
CA ASP A 92 13.52 -12.72 7.48
C ASP A 92 12.35 -13.62 7.89
N GLU A 93 11.66 -13.30 8.98
CA GLU A 93 10.49 -14.01 9.50
C GLU A 93 9.32 -14.00 8.52
N GLN A 94 9.01 -12.85 7.91
CA GLN A 94 7.97 -12.76 6.89
C GLN A 94 8.34 -13.58 5.65
N ALA A 95 9.58 -13.47 5.17
CA ALA A 95 10.03 -14.23 4.01
C ALA A 95 9.98 -15.75 4.27
N ALA A 96 10.45 -16.21 5.43
CA ALA A 96 10.38 -17.61 5.82
C ALA A 96 8.93 -18.11 5.89
N TYR A 97 8.05 -17.30 6.49
CA TYR A 97 6.62 -17.61 6.56
C TYR A 97 6.01 -17.81 5.17
N VAL A 98 6.21 -16.85 4.26
CA VAL A 98 5.62 -16.95 2.91
C VAL A 98 6.20 -18.14 2.14
N ARG A 99 7.50 -18.35 2.20
CA ARG A 99 8.17 -19.50 1.54
C ARG A 99 7.64 -20.84 2.04
N SER A 100 7.31 -20.95 3.35
CA SER A 100 6.74 -22.17 3.92
C SER A 100 5.32 -22.49 3.41
N ARG A 101 4.64 -21.54 2.74
CA ARG A 101 3.30 -21.74 2.18
C ARG A 101 3.30 -22.34 0.77
N GLU A 102 4.44 -22.35 0.11
CA GLU A 102 4.64 -22.96 -1.21
C GLU A 102 3.60 -22.49 -2.25
N TYR A 103 3.22 -21.19 -2.21
CA TYR A 103 2.26 -20.64 -3.16
C TYR A 103 2.81 -20.74 -4.59
N ARG A 104 1.99 -21.27 -5.50
CA ARG A 104 2.38 -21.43 -6.90
C ARG A 104 2.74 -20.11 -7.55
N GLY A 105 3.90 -20.05 -8.21
CA GLY A 105 4.35 -18.88 -8.97
C GLY A 105 4.80 -17.70 -8.11
N VAL A 106 5.00 -17.92 -6.79
CA VAL A 106 5.44 -16.87 -5.84
C VAL A 106 6.93 -17.01 -5.55
N ASP A 107 7.66 -15.91 -5.74
CA ASP A 107 9.05 -15.72 -5.29
C ASP A 107 9.09 -14.59 -4.24
N VAL A 108 9.74 -14.82 -3.11
CA VAL A 108 9.89 -13.81 -2.05
C VAL A 108 11.36 -13.49 -1.84
N ARG A 109 11.69 -12.21 -1.95
CA ARG A 109 13.03 -11.68 -1.80
C ARG A 109 13.14 -10.81 -0.56
N ILE A 110 14.23 -11.02 0.19
CA ILE A 110 14.61 -10.15 1.30
C ILE A 110 15.46 -9.03 0.70
N GLU A 111 14.78 -8.03 0.16
CA GLU A 111 15.44 -7.00 -0.63
C GLU A 111 14.70 -5.66 -0.51
N ASN A 112 15.48 -4.57 -0.47
CA ASN A 112 14.92 -3.22 -0.48
C ASN A 112 14.52 -2.85 -1.91
N TRP A 113 13.39 -2.19 -2.08
CA TRP A 113 12.96 -1.65 -3.37
C TRP A 113 13.99 -0.71 -4.00
N LEU A 114 14.83 -0.05 -3.19
CA LEU A 114 15.92 0.82 -3.66
C LEU A 114 16.96 0.05 -4.47
N ASP A 115 17.27 -1.17 -4.05
CA ASP A 115 18.32 -2.00 -4.61
C ASP A 115 17.77 -3.02 -5.62
N TYR A 116 16.45 -3.26 -5.59
CA TYR A 116 15.79 -4.22 -6.45
C TYR A 116 15.86 -3.82 -7.93
N GLU A 117 16.30 -4.75 -8.75
CA GLU A 117 16.29 -4.64 -10.21
C GLU A 117 15.64 -5.90 -10.80
N PRO A 118 14.46 -5.79 -11.42
CA PRO A 118 13.78 -6.94 -11.99
C PRO A 118 14.45 -7.42 -13.28
N ASP A 119 14.41 -8.72 -13.46
CA ASP A 119 14.85 -9.42 -14.68
C ASP A 119 13.84 -9.30 -15.85
N ALA A 120 12.60 -8.96 -15.57
CA ALA A 120 11.54 -8.74 -16.56
C ALA A 120 10.50 -7.75 -16.00
N LEU A 121 9.81 -7.05 -16.90
CA LEU A 121 8.74 -6.11 -16.54
C LEU A 121 7.53 -6.82 -15.95
N PHE A 122 6.73 -6.05 -15.22
CA PHE A 122 5.49 -6.50 -14.58
C PHE A 122 4.25 -5.91 -15.27
N ASP A 123 3.16 -6.66 -15.25
CA ASP A 123 1.84 -6.17 -15.65
C ASP A 123 1.20 -5.32 -14.55
N GLY A 124 1.55 -5.60 -13.28
CA GLY A 124 1.05 -4.87 -12.13
C GLY A 124 2.04 -4.72 -11.00
N ILE A 125 1.93 -3.62 -10.25
CA ILE A 125 2.64 -3.40 -8.99
C ILE A 125 1.63 -3.08 -7.90
N ILE A 126 1.74 -3.75 -6.75
CA ILE A 126 0.96 -3.48 -5.54
C ILE A 126 1.93 -3.07 -4.44
N SER A 127 1.55 -2.08 -3.61
CA SER A 127 2.27 -1.75 -2.38
C SER A 127 1.27 -1.31 -1.32
N ILE A 128 1.24 -2.01 -0.19
CA ILE A 128 0.26 -1.80 0.88
C ILE A 128 1.00 -1.64 2.22
N GLY A 129 0.97 -0.43 2.79
CA GLY A 129 1.55 -0.17 4.11
C GLY A 129 3.08 -0.17 4.16
N ALA A 130 3.76 0.02 3.03
CA ALA A 130 5.22 0.13 2.98
C ALA A 130 5.70 1.56 2.70
N PHE A 131 4.94 2.33 1.95
CA PHE A 131 5.33 3.66 1.45
C PHE A 131 5.61 4.67 2.58
N GLU A 132 4.93 4.58 3.70
CA GLU A 132 5.15 5.40 4.90
C GLU A 132 6.52 5.21 5.55
N HIS A 133 7.23 4.14 5.20
CA HIS A 133 8.57 3.82 5.71
C HIS A 133 9.70 4.25 4.77
N PHE A 134 9.39 4.80 3.59
CA PHE A 134 10.41 5.13 2.58
C PHE A 134 11.13 6.44 2.90
N ALA A 135 10.42 7.41 3.46
CA ALA A 135 11.03 8.64 3.97
C ALA A 135 11.20 8.56 5.49
N THR A 136 12.29 9.14 6.00
CA THR A 136 12.59 9.13 7.43
C THR A 136 12.23 10.46 8.11
N PRO A 137 11.98 10.46 9.43
CA PRO A 137 11.67 11.67 10.19
C PRO A 137 12.68 12.82 10.05
N GLY A 138 13.94 12.49 9.79
CA GLY A 138 15.01 13.46 9.59
C GLY A 138 15.05 14.13 8.22
N ASN A 139 14.30 13.61 7.25
CA ASN A 139 14.29 14.18 5.91
C ASN A 139 13.56 15.53 5.86
N SER A 140 14.14 16.49 5.16
CA SER A 140 13.45 17.70 4.73
C SER A 140 12.30 17.38 3.76
N ILE A 141 11.39 18.30 3.55
CA ILE A 141 10.29 18.13 2.59
C ILE A 141 10.81 17.85 1.18
N ALA A 142 11.89 18.50 0.77
CA ALA A 142 12.49 18.30 -0.55
C ALA A 142 13.08 16.88 -0.70
N GLU A 143 13.77 16.38 0.33
CA GLU A 143 14.30 15.01 0.33
C GLU A 143 13.19 13.98 0.29
N LYS A 144 12.11 14.16 1.06
CA LYS A 144 10.93 13.28 1.00
C LYS A 144 10.31 13.22 -0.38
N ILE A 145 10.12 14.38 -1.01
CA ILE A 145 9.63 14.46 -2.38
C ILE A 145 10.57 13.73 -3.32
N GLY A 146 11.88 13.87 -3.14
CA GLY A 146 12.90 13.16 -3.92
C GLY A 146 12.79 11.64 -3.79
N VAL A 147 12.63 11.12 -2.56
CA VAL A 147 12.41 9.68 -2.30
C VAL A 147 11.16 9.17 -3.01
N TYR A 148 10.04 9.88 -2.88
CA TYR A 148 8.77 9.48 -3.51
C TYR A 148 8.84 9.54 -5.04
N HIS A 149 9.50 10.55 -5.57
CA HIS A 149 9.76 10.67 -7.01
C HIS A 149 10.59 9.49 -7.53
N HIS A 150 11.66 9.14 -6.80
CA HIS A 150 12.50 8.00 -7.14
C HIS A 150 11.73 6.68 -7.12
N PHE A 151 10.91 6.46 -6.07
CA PHE A 151 10.05 5.28 -5.98
C PHE A 151 9.11 5.14 -7.17
N PHE A 152 8.36 6.19 -7.50
CA PHE A 152 7.44 6.12 -8.64
C PHE A 152 8.16 6.00 -9.98
N SER A 153 9.36 6.57 -10.12
CA SER A 153 10.18 6.43 -11.33
C SER A 153 10.65 4.98 -11.50
N LYS A 154 11.13 4.33 -10.43
CA LYS A 154 11.50 2.91 -10.46
C LYS A 154 10.26 2.04 -10.76
N CYS A 155 9.15 2.25 -10.08
CA CYS A 155 7.91 1.51 -10.37
C CYS A 155 7.49 1.65 -11.84
N ARG A 156 7.61 2.86 -12.42
CA ARG A 156 7.28 3.07 -13.83
C ARG A 156 8.24 2.32 -14.76
N SER A 157 9.53 2.28 -14.44
CA SER A 157 10.52 1.55 -15.25
C SER A 157 10.36 0.03 -15.17
N TRP A 158 9.73 -0.49 -14.13
CA TRP A 158 9.47 -1.92 -13.94
C TRP A 158 8.14 -2.40 -14.53
N LEU A 159 7.28 -1.47 -14.97
CA LEU A 159 5.98 -1.78 -15.56
C LEU A 159 6.04 -1.81 -17.09
N HIS A 160 5.29 -2.72 -17.69
CA HIS A 160 4.90 -2.61 -19.09
C HIS A 160 4.19 -1.28 -19.36
N ASP A 161 4.06 -0.88 -20.62
CA ASP A 161 3.47 0.42 -20.98
C ASP A 161 2.02 0.58 -20.53
N ASP A 162 1.26 -0.48 -20.50
CA ASP A 162 -0.13 -0.56 -20.02
C ASP A 162 -0.25 -1.10 -18.58
N GLY A 163 0.89 -1.35 -17.93
CA GLY A 163 0.96 -1.84 -16.56
C GLY A 163 0.39 -0.84 -15.55
N LEU A 164 -0.17 -1.36 -14.48
CA LEU A 164 -0.88 -0.57 -13.47
C LEU A 164 -0.23 -0.70 -12.10
N MET A 165 -0.32 0.38 -11.31
CA MET A 165 0.12 0.37 -9.92
C MET A 165 -1.04 0.67 -8.98
N SER A 166 -1.12 -0.09 -7.88
CA SER A 166 -2.03 0.17 -6.76
C SER A 166 -1.24 0.38 -5.47
N LEU A 167 -1.48 1.52 -4.82
CA LEU A 167 -0.77 1.93 -3.61
C LEU A 167 -1.76 2.22 -2.48
N GLN A 168 -1.53 1.64 -1.30
CA GLN A 168 -2.17 2.04 -0.05
C GLN A 168 -1.09 2.50 0.94
N THR A 169 -1.32 3.64 1.58
CA THR A 169 -0.44 4.16 2.63
C THR A 169 -1.24 4.93 3.67
N ILE A 170 -0.70 5.04 4.87
CA ILE A 170 -1.18 5.97 5.89
C ILE A 170 -0.58 7.35 5.57
N ALA A 171 -1.36 8.40 5.70
CA ALA A 171 -0.92 9.76 5.44
C ALA A 171 -1.46 10.73 6.48
N TYR A 172 -0.70 11.80 6.77
CA TYR A 172 -1.23 12.93 7.52
C TYR A 172 -2.30 13.63 6.70
N ALA A 173 -3.55 13.58 7.16
CA ALA A 173 -4.68 14.26 6.49
C ALA A 173 -4.84 15.70 7.00
N ASN A 174 -5.51 15.85 8.15
CA ASN A 174 -5.77 17.14 8.79
C ASN A 174 -5.01 17.27 10.12
N MET A 175 -4.10 16.36 10.40
CA MET A 175 -3.32 16.29 11.63
C MET A 175 -1.88 16.68 11.30
N SER A 176 -1.26 17.47 12.17
CA SER A 176 0.17 17.69 12.08
C SER A 176 0.93 16.52 12.71
N ARG A 177 2.20 16.38 12.37
CA ARG A 177 3.06 15.34 12.93
C ARG A 177 3.14 15.44 14.46
N GLU A 178 3.23 16.66 14.99
CA GLU A 178 3.34 16.96 16.42
C GLU A 178 2.07 16.55 17.19
N SER A 179 0.93 16.47 16.50
CA SER A 179 -0.35 16.05 17.07
C SER A 179 -0.56 14.54 17.03
N ALA A 180 0.34 13.78 16.39
CA ALA A 180 0.24 12.32 16.32
C ALA A 180 0.65 11.70 17.68
N ASN A 181 0.08 10.55 17.98
CA ASN A 181 0.36 9.84 19.23
C ASN A 181 1.83 9.48 19.33
N GLN A 182 2.51 9.99 20.38
CA GLN A 182 3.93 9.79 20.61
C GLN A 182 4.30 8.30 20.76
N PHE A 183 3.45 7.51 21.42
CA PHE A 183 3.67 6.07 21.54
C PHE A 183 3.75 5.40 20.17
N VAL A 184 2.84 5.75 19.24
CA VAL A 184 2.86 5.20 17.88
C VAL A 184 4.13 5.63 17.14
N GLN A 185 4.57 6.89 17.32
CA GLN A 185 5.75 7.41 16.63
C GLN A 185 7.07 6.87 17.19
N HIS A 186 7.16 6.65 18.50
CA HIS A 186 8.41 6.28 19.17
C HIS A 186 8.55 4.78 19.37
N ASP A 187 7.46 4.08 19.67
CA ASP A 187 7.49 2.68 20.09
C ASP A 187 6.98 1.71 19.02
N ILE A 188 6.05 2.17 18.17
CA ILE A 188 5.48 1.30 17.11
C ILE A 188 6.21 1.51 15.78
N PHE A 189 6.35 2.76 15.33
CA PHE A 189 6.96 3.11 14.04
C PHE A 189 8.01 4.22 14.16
N PRO A 190 9.13 3.98 14.87
CA PRO A 190 10.10 5.04 15.21
C PRO A 190 10.74 5.71 14.00
N ASN A 191 10.80 5.03 12.87
CA ASN A 191 11.43 5.52 11.64
C ASN A 191 10.43 5.75 10.48
N ALA A 192 9.12 5.67 10.76
CA ALA A 192 8.12 6.02 9.76
C ALA A 192 7.85 7.53 9.76
N ASP A 193 7.75 8.11 8.58
CA ASP A 193 7.27 9.46 8.41
C ASP A 193 6.19 9.51 7.33
N LEU A 194 4.96 9.66 7.80
CA LEU A 194 3.80 9.60 6.95
C LEU A 194 3.84 10.69 5.86
N PRO A 195 3.49 10.36 4.61
CA PRO A 195 3.34 11.37 3.58
C PRO A 195 2.26 12.40 3.96
N THR A 196 2.53 13.66 3.65
CA THR A 196 1.55 14.72 3.84
C THR A 196 0.65 14.83 2.62
N ARG A 197 -0.66 14.86 2.85
CA ARG A 197 -1.59 15.24 1.79
C ARG A 197 -1.32 16.71 1.44
N ARG A 198 -0.87 17.02 0.21
CA ARG A 198 -0.77 18.41 -0.25
C ARG A 198 -2.14 19.05 -0.07
N SER A 199 -2.26 20.02 0.84
CA SER A 199 -3.46 20.83 0.93
C SER A 199 -3.59 21.57 -0.39
N GLN A 200 -4.58 21.18 -1.20
CA GLN A 200 -5.00 22.08 -2.28
C GLN A 200 -5.36 23.44 -1.64
N PRO A 201 -4.96 24.55 -2.25
CA PRO A 201 -5.39 25.86 -1.76
C PRO A 201 -6.92 25.85 -1.64
N PRO A 202 -7.50 26.47 -0.60
CA PRO A 202 -8.93 26.42 -0.37
C PRO A 202 -9.65 26.95 -1.61
N ARG A 203 -10.48 26.13 -2.23
CA ARG A 203 -11.41 26.62 -3.26
C ARG A 203 -12.29 27.64 -2.57
N LYS A 204 -12.23 28.90 -3.01
CA LYS A 204 -13.14 29.96 -2.56
C LYS A 204 -14.57 29.44 -2.75
N GLY A 205 -15.29 29.20 -1.65
CA GLY A 205 -16.73 28.94 -1.67
C GLY A 205 -17.22 27.53 -1.29
N SER A 206 -16.43 26.61 -0.74
CA SER A 206 -16.97 25.32 -0.25
C SER A 206 -16.93 25.23 1.27
N SER A 207 -18.08 25.02 1.88
CA SER A 207 -18.22 24.72 3.30
C SER A 207 -17.54 23.37 3.63
N ARG A 208 -16.74 23.36 4.69
CA ARG A 208 -16.02 22.19 5.17
C ARG A 208 -16.99 21.11 5.65
N SER A 209 -17.03 19.99 4.96
CA SER A 209 -17.49 18.71 5.52
C SER A 209 -16.26 17.89 5.86
N SER A 210 -16.05 17.65 7.14
CA SER A 210 -14.98 16.79 7.63
C SER A 210 -15.37 15.32 7.47
N ARG A 211 -14.95 14.69 6.38
CA ARG A 211 -14.97 13.24 6.26
C ARG A 211 -13.53 12.74 6.22
N SER A 212 -13.17 11.89 7.18
CA SER A 212 -11.98 11.06 7.13
C SER A 212 -12.12 10.12 5.94
N THR A 213 -11.33 10.32 4.90
CA THR A 213 -11.33 9.46 3.72
C THR A 213 -10.03 8.68 3.72
N THR A 214 -10.10 7.38 3.99
CA THR A 214 -9.03 6.45 3.65
C THR A 214 -8.94 6.45 2.13
N GLY A 215 -7.95 7.14 1.57
CA GLY A 215 -7.80 7.28 0.12
C GLY A 215 -6.94 6.15 -0.44
N VAL A 216 -7.51 5.33 -1.28
CA VAL A 216 -6.77 4.42 -2.16
C VAL A 216 -6.60 5.15 -3.49
N SER A 217 -5.35 5.30 -3.95
CA SER A 217 -5.05 5.96 -5.23
C SER A 217 -4.56 4.93 -6.25
N THR A 218 -5.24 4.86 -7.39
CA THR A 218 -4.79 4.11 -8.56
C THR A 218 -4.29 5.09 -9.61
N THR A 219 -3.06 4.91 -10.07
CA THR A 219 -2.48 5.77 -11.12
C THR A 219 -2.37 4.97 -12.42
N ARG A 220 -3.11 5.40 -13.44
CA ARG A 220 -2.96 4.87 -14.81
C ARG A 220 -1.79 5.58 -15.47
N GLY A 221 -0.72 4.85 -15.76
CA GLY A 221 0.40 5.40 -16.53
C GLY A 221 0.05 5.46 -18.02
N HIS A 222 -0.41 6.61 -18.51
CA HIS A 222 -0.38 6.90 -19.95
C HIS A 222 0.87 7.74 -20.22
N ALA A 223 1.81 7.17 -20.96
CA ALA A 223 2.94 7.90 -21.51
C ALA A 223 2.45 8.78 -22.67
N LYS A 224 2.00 10.00 -22.33
CA LYS A 224 2.06 11.16 -23.25
C LYS A 224 2.42 12.38 -22.42
N SER A 225 3.41 13.11 -22.91
CA SER A 225 3.95 14.32 -22.33
C SER A 225 2.85 15.35 -22.03
N GLY A 226 2.85 15.88 -20.83
CA GLY A 226 2.19 17.13 -20.48
C GLY A 226 0.83 16.98 -19.80
N ARG A 227 0.79 17.52 -18.56
CA ARG A 227 -0.32 17.80 -17.67
C ARG A 227 -0.99 16.65 -16.94
N ALA A 228 -0.85 16.70 -15.62
CA ALA A 228 -1.66 15.92 -14.67
C ALA A 228 -3.09 16.49 -14.67
N ASP A 229 -4.01 15.79 -15.32
CA ASP A 229 -5.44 16.03 -15.16
C ASP A 229 -5.98 15.08 -14.10
N SER A 230 -6.47 15.65 -13.00
CA SER A 230 -7.20 14.96 -11.95
C SER A 230 -8.58 14.57 -12.45
N VAL A 231 -8.87 13.27 -12.57
CA VAL A 231 -10.24 12.81 -12.84
C VAL A 231 -10.91 12.49 -11.50
N ASP A 232 -11.84 13.35 -11.15
CA ASP A 232 -12.80 13.22 -10.04
C ASP A 232 -14.09 12.60 -10.63
N THR A 233 -14.35 11.31 -10.36
CA THR A 233 -15.67 10.71 -10.65
C THR A 233 -15.99 9.64 -9.61
N ALA A 234 -16.68 10.06 -8.54
CA ALA A 234 -17.48 9.16 -7.72
C ALA A 234 -18.96 9.42 -8.00
N PRO A 235 -19.79 8.43 -8.33
CA PRO A 235 -21.22 8.63 -8.48
C PRO A 235 -21.88 8.86 -7.12
N LYS A 236 -22.77 9.85 -7.05
CA LYS A 236 -23.60 10.13 -5.87
C LYS A 236 -24.69 9.05 -5.74
N PRO A 237 -24.94 8.51 -4.54
CA PRO A 237 -26.15 7.73 -4.32
C PRO A 237 -27.35 8.69 -4.25
N SER A 238 -28.38 8.41 -5.05
CA SER A 238 -29.68 9.05 -5.01
C SER A 238 -30.43 8.63 -3.73
N ILE A 239 -30.80 9.58 -2.90
CA ILE A 239 -31.71 9.35 -1.78
C ILE A 239 -33.14 9.48 -2.32
N SER A 240 -33.85 8.35 -2.36
CA SER A 240 -35.30 8.31 -2.57
C SER A 240 -36.00 8.64 -1.27
N SER A 241 -36.76 9.72 -1.27
CA SER A 241 -37.69 10.09 -0.21
C SER A 241 -38.93 9.18 -0.25
N ALA A 242 -39.24 8.52 0.86
CA ALA A 242 -40.52 7.85 1.06
C ALA A 242 -41.58 8.85 1.56
N PRO A 243 -42.84 8.74 1.14
CA PRO A 243 -43.92 9.58 1.64
C PRO A 243 -44.56 9.03 2.94
N THR A 244 -44.97 9.95 3.78
CA THR A 244 -45.90 9.91 4.92
C THR A 244 -46.32 8.57 5.48
#